data_5b406283b3a4e7db232393d59521b689
#
_entry.id   5b406283b3a4e7db232393d59521b689
#
_cell.length_a   1.000
_cell.length_b   1.000
_cell.length_c   1.000
_cell.angle_alpha   90.00
_cell.angle_beta   90.00
_cell.angle_gamma   90.00
#
_symmetry.space_group_name_H-M   'P 1'
#
loop_
_entity.id
_entity.type
_entity.pdbx_description
1 polymer ?
#
loop_
_entity_poly.entity_id
_entity_poly.type
_entity_poly.pdbx_seq_one_letter_code
_entity_poly.pdbx_strand_id
1 'polypeptide(L)'
;MENIYKYADPAKTAYILRNGSIINQISEMDRFELTGTNVIFGIAEILLEAREGFPHFRSKDVFITDGSTCEELPKEKLLALFQSPKTGYAVAKTIAISLLKVNEIFERRCKQLSKSAQLVQEYLKMFAKSCDILLQEFRQKRYHWLENVVSGAIQSLSYSKGKAFLEMGKPRSIKIESQLDKLDKIYAHEADLCKQGDTSVEMFILREGIIHVLEGGNKVTEITEPGTLIGEMALLLGQKRTATLRAYGNVRVSLITKDNVHEVIQNDSNFFLNIATMHSGWESNNCILIREIDEQIRMQAQEKDVPKFMRSENKYKEEVYSLKRDVMELNQKYNMDFLDNIEDIISGGLDKIASIL
;
A
#
# COMPACT_ATOMS: atom_id res chain seq x y z
N MET A 1 16.17 23.03 -11.91
CA MET A 1 15.10 22.00 -11.71
C MET A 1 13.76 22.70 -11.52
N GLU A 2 12.75 22.26 -12.24
CA GLU A 2 11.38 22.77 -12.18
C GLU A 2 10.49 21.76 -11.44
N ASN A 3 9.55 22.24 -10.63
CA ASN A 3 8.59 21.39 -9.93
C ASN A 3 7.40 21.11 -10.83
N ILE A 4 7.07 19.83 -11.01
CA ILE A 4 5.91 19.39 -11.82
C ILE A 4 4.65 19.35 -10.94
N TYR A 5 4.77 18.78 -9.73
CA TYR A 5 3.72 18.78 -8.70
C TYR A 5 4.33 18.57 -7.31
N LYS A 6 3.59 18.96 -6.28
CA LYS A 6 3.99 18.85 -4.88
C LYS A 6 3.15 17.83 -4.13
N TYR A 7 3.70 17.33 -3.02
CA TYR A 7 2.93 16.60 -2.03
C TYR A 7 1.67 17.38 -1.63
N ALA A 8 0.56 16.65 -1.48
CA ALA A 8 -0.77 17.18 -1.18
C ALA A 8 -1.45 17.99 -2.29
N ASP A 9 -0.82 18.22 -3.46
CA ASP A 9 -1.52 18.77 -4.60
C ASP A 9 -2.64 17.81 -5.09
N PRO A 10 -3.76 18.31 -5.63
CA PRO A 10 -4.77 17.46 -6.24
C PRO A 10 -4.20 16.66 -7.41
N ALA A 11 -4.43 15.35 -7.43
CA ALA A 11 -3.95 14.45 -8.47
C ALA A 11 -4.92 14.41 -9.66
N LYS A 12 -4.75 15.29 -10.66
CA LYS A 12 -5.67 15.43 -11.80
C LYS A 12 -5.17 14.80 -13.11
N THR A 13 -3.85 14.77 -13.32
CA THR A 13 -3.24 14.29 -14.57
C THR A 13 -1.97 13.51 -14.31
N ALA A 14 -1.64 12.53 -15.15
CA ALA A 14 -0.32 11.90 -15.19
C ALA A 14 0.59 12.66 -16.16
N TYR A 15 1.82 12.20 -16.34
CA TYR A 15 2.82 12.84 -17.17
C TYR A 15 3.63 11.80 -17.95
N ILE A 16 4.16 12.20 -19.11
CA ILE A 16 5.12 11.42 -19.90
C ILE A 16 6.43 12.19 -19.91
N LEU A 17 7.48 11.63 -19.34
CA LEU A 17 8.85 12.10 -19.52
C LEU A 17 9.30 11.71 -20.93
N ARG A 18 9.41 12.67 -21.84
CA ARG A 18 9.79 12.41 -23.22
C ARG A 18 11.24 12.07 -23.35
N ASN A 19 12.08 12.75 -22.59
CA ASN A 19 13.51 12.49 -22.48
C ASN A 19 14.09 13.10 -21.21
N GLY A 20 15.12 12.47 -20.63
CA GLY A 20 15.86 12.97 -19.49
C GLY A 20 15.51 12.28 -18.18
N SER A 21 15.39 13.04 -17.09
CA SER A 21 15.22 12.53 -15.74
C SER A 21 14.19 13.33 -14.94
N ILE A 22 13.55 12.63 -14.01
CA ILE A 22 12.74 13.23 -12.95
C ILE A 22 13.24 12.78 -11.57
N ILE A 23 13.13 13.65 -10.60
CA ILE A 23 13.43 13.36 -9.19
C ILE A 23 12.11 13.25 -8.45
N ASN A 24 11.85 12.07 -7.87
CA ASN A 24 10.76 11.81 -6.96
C ASN A 24 11.23 12.03 -5.53
N GLN A 25 10.78 13.10 -4.88
CA GLN A 25 11.12 13.43 -3.51
C GLN A 25 9.95 13.03 -2.59
N ILE A 26 10.17 11.97 -1.78
CA ILE A 26 9.15 11.42 -0.89
C ILE A 26 9.10 12.23 0.41
N SER A 27 10.26 12.58 0.96
CA SER A 27 10.43 13.39 2.18
C SER A 27 11.61 14.34 2.03
N GLU A 28 11.93 15.11 3.05
CA GLU A 28 13.13 15.96 3.01
C GLU A 28 14.43 15.15 2.88
N MET A 29 14.45 13.93 3.41
CA MET A 29 15.63 13.08 3.44
C MET A 29 15.66 12.01 2.35
N ASP A 30 14.55 11.74 1.68
CA ASP A 30 14.41 10.61 0.77
C ASP A 30 13.93 11.01 -0.62
N ARG A 31 14.72 10.62 -1.60
CA ARG A 31 14.43 10.83 -3.02
C ARG A 31 15.01 9.72 -3.87
N PHE A 32 14.45 9.54 -5.06
CA PHE A 32 15.01 8.68 -6.11
C PHE A 32 14.79 9.30 -7.48
N GLU A 33 15.63 8.92 -8.43
CA GLU A 33 15.58 9.39 -9.81
C GLU A 33 15.00 8.32 -10.73
N LEU A 34 14.17 8.74 -11.68
CA LEU A 34 13.76 7.93 -12.82
C LEU A 34 14.26 8.61 -14.09
N THR A 35 14.99 7.87 -14.91
CA THR A 35 15.59 8.33 -16.16
C THR A 35 15.08 7.51 -17.34
N GLY A 36 14.86 8.14 -18.46
CA GLY A 36 14.50 7.42 -19.68
C GLY A 36 13.76 8.25 -20.71
N THR A 37 13.23 7.53 -21.70
CA THR A 37 12.43 8.08 -22.80
C THR A 37 11.03 7.46 -22.75
N ASN A 38 10.00 8.31 -22.83
CA ASN A 38 8.59 7.92 -22.74
C ASN A 38 8.23 7.19 -21.42
N VAL A 39 8.83 7.63 -20.31
CA VAL A 39 8.51 7.12 -18.96
C VAL A 39 7.27 7.82 -18.43
N ILE A 40 6.23 7.05 -18.09
CA ILE A 40 4.98 7.60 -17.55
C ILE A 40 5.12 7.70 -16.02
N PHE A 41 4.78 8.85 -15.44
CA PHE A 41 4.86 9.08 -14.00
C PHE A 41 3.66 9.87 -13.47
N GLY A 42 3.53 9.99 -12.14
CA GLY A 42 2.35 10.59 -11.50
C GLY A 42 1.08 9.79 -11.73
N ILE A 43 1.20 8.46 -11.86
CA ILE A 43 0.11 7.54 -12.20
C ILE A 43 -0.67 7.12 -10.97
N ALA A 44 0.05 6.91 -9.85
CA ALA A 44 -0.46 6.18 -8.69
C ALA A 44 -1.79 6.73 -8.19
N GLU A 45 -1.85 7.99 -7.88
CA GLU A 45 -3.03 8.61 -7.29
C GLU A 45 -4.19 8.76 -8.30
N ILE A 46 -3.87 8.80 -9.61
CA ILE A 46 -4.89 8.82 -10.67
C ILE A 46 -5.63 7.47 -10.74
N LEU A 47 -4.91 6.36 -10.62
CA LEU A 47 -5.53 5.02 -10.62
C LEU A 47 -6.29 4.72 -9.32
N LEU A 48 -5.98 5.43 -8.24
CA LEU A 48 -6.60 5.25 -6.92
C LEU A 48 -7.82 6.14 -6.69
N GLU A 49 -8.10 7.11 -7.57
CA GLU A 49 -9.17 8.09 -7.40
C GLU A 49 -10.55 7.48 -7.11
N ALA A 50 -10.86 6.31 -7.68
CA ALA A 50 -12.11 5.62 -7.46
C ALA A 50 -12.08 4.65 -6.26
N ARG A 51 -10.95 4.54 -5.54
CA ARG A 51 -10.77 3.59 -4.43
C ARG A 51 -10.87 4.30 -3.09
N GLU A 52 -11.79 3.85 -2.27
CA GLU A 52 -11.95 4.33 -0.89
C GLU A 52 -10.72 4.01 -0.04
N GLY A 53 -10.37 4.93 0.86
CA GLY A 53 -9.26 4.78 1.79
C GLY A 53 -7.90 5.20 1.23
N PHE A 54 -7.85 5.65 -0.04
CA PHE A 54 -6.63 6.22 -0.63
C PHE A 54 -6.77 7.73 -0.79
N PRO A 55 -5.68 8.48 -0.60
CA PRO A 55 -5.70 9.92 -0.78
C PRO A 55 -5.87 10.29 -2.25
N HIS A 56 -6.71 11.29 -2.52
CA HIS A 56 -6.89 11.90 -3.85
C HIS A 56 -5.88 13.02 -4.12
N PHE A 57 -4.77 13.01 -3.43
CA PHE A 57 -3.70 13.99 -3.54
C PHE A 57 -2.34 13.31 -3.74
N ARG A 58 -1.38 14.06 -4.27
CA ARG A 58 -0.02 13.59 -4.53
C ARG A 58 0.67 13.11 -3.26
N SER A 59 1.25 11.92 -3.29
CA SER A 59 1.96 11.30 -2.16
C SER A 59 3.44 11.73 -2.04
N LYS A 60 3.97 12.45 -3.05
CA LYS A 60 5.36 12.92 -3.15
C LYS A 60 5.48 14.15 -4.03
N ASP A 61 6.61 14.85 -3.92
CA ASP A 61 6.98 15.94 -4.85
C ASP A 61 7.70 15.34 -6.07
N VAL A 62 7.51 15.94 -7.25
CA VAL A 62 8.24 15.55 -8.46
C VAL A 62 8.82 16.77 -9.14
N PHE A 63 10.12 16.68 -9.44
CA PHE A 63 10.88 17.70 -10.14
C PHE A 63 11.41 17.14 -11.45
N ILE A 64 11.39 17.96 -12.50
CA ILE A 64 12.08 17.66 -13.74
C ILE A 64 13.49 18.24 -13.71
N THR A 65 14.48 17.48 -14.20
CA THR A 65 15.87 17.96 -14.26
C THR A 65 16.09 18.83 -15.51
N ASP A 66 17.11 19.70 -15.44
CA ASP A 66 17.43 20.62 -16.55
C ASP A 66 17.73 19.84 -17.84
N GLY A 67 17.23 20.31 -18.96
CA GLY A 67 17.37 19.66 -20.25
C GLY A 67 16.41 18.46 -20.50
N SER A 68 15.60 18.10 -19.52
CA SER A 68 14.56 17.10 -19.67
C SER A 68 13.26 17.73 -20.16
N THR A 69 12.43 16.90 -20.80
CA THR A 69 11.12 17.34 -21.34
C THR A 69 10.00 16.39 -20.90
N CYS A 70 8.89 16.94 -20.46
CA CYS A 70 7.69 16.16 -20.15
C CYS A 70 6.43 16.83 -20.72
N GLU A 71 5.38 16.06 -20.83
CA GLU A 71 4.04 16.51 -21.22
C GLU A 71 2.96 15.87 -20.37
N GLU A 72 1.82 16.53 -20.28
CA GLU A 72 0.67 16.02 -19.53
C GLU A 72 0.01 14.82 -20.25
N LEU A 73 -0.40 13.85 -19.44
CA LEU A 73 -1.17 12.68 -19.85
C LEU A 73 -2.50 12.66 -19.10
N PRO A 74 -3.60 13.17 -19.69
CA PRO A 74 -4.92 13.13 -19.07
C PRO A 74 -5.34 11.71 -18.70
N LYS A 75 -6.18 11.58 -17.66
CA LYS A 75 -6.66 10.30 -17.11
C LYS A 75 -7.23 9.37 -18.19
N GLU A 76 -8.04 9.90 -19.09
CA GLU A 76 -8.69 9.13 -20.18
C GLU A 76 -7.64 8.52 -21.11
N LYS A 77 -6.60 9.29 -21.44
CA LYS A 77 -5.49 8.79 -22.25
C LYS A 77 -4.63 7.78 -21.51
N LEU A 78 -4.40 7.98 -20.21
CA LEU A 78 -3.71 6.99 -19.37
C LEU A 78 -4.48 5.67 -19.35
N LEU A 79 -5.79 5.70 -19.09
CA LEU A 79 -6.61 4.49 -19.06
C LEU A 79 -6.68 3.79 -20.43
N ALA A 80 -6.67 4.55 -21.53
CA ALA A 80 -6.62 3.98 -22.87
C ALA A 80 -5.34 3.16 -23.14
N LEU A 81 -4.22 3.43 -22.43
CA LEU A 81 -3.00 2.63 -22.58
C LEU A 81 -3.18 1.18 -22.10
N PHE A 82 -4.11 0.91 -21.21
CA PHE A 82 -4.41 -0.44 -20.73
C PHE A 82 -5.27 -1.26 -21.70
N GLN A 83 -5.83 -0.64 -22.76
CA GLN A 83 -6.57 -1.34 -23.81
C GLN A 83 -5.65 -2.19 -24.72
N SER A 84 -4.34 -1.91 -24.70
CA SER A 84 -3.34 -2.70 -25.42
C SER A 84 -2.42 -3.43 -24.44
N PRO A 85 -2.20 -4.74 -24.59
CA PRO A 85 -1.29 -5.52 -23.76
C PRO A 85 0.11 -4.92 -23.64
N LYS A 86 0.65 -4.43 -24.76
CA LYS A 86 2.01 -3.86 -24.83
C LYS A 86 2.14 -2.58 -24.01
N THR A 87 1.19 -1.67 -24.14
CA THR A 87 1.22 -0.39 -23.41
C THR A 87 0.80 -0.58 -21.96
N GLY A 88 -0.20 -1.43 -21.68
CA GLY A 88 -0.58 -1.79 -20.31
C GLY A 88 0.56 -2.42 -19.51
N TYR A 89 1.31 -3.36 -20.14
CA TYR A 89 2.53 -3.91 -19.56
C TYR A 89 3.57 -2.82 -19.25
N ALA A 90 3.81 -1.89 -20.19
CA ALA A 90 4.79 -0.82 -20.00
C ALA A 90 4.41 0.10 -18.82
N VAL A 91 3.13 0.46 -18.70
CA VAL A 91 2.63 1.25 -17.57
C VAL A 91 2.79 0.50 -16.25
N ALA A 92 2.34 -0.76 -16.17
CA ALA A 92 2.47 -1.59 -14.99
C ALA A 92 3.94 -1.77 -14.57
N LYS A 93 4.84 -1.95 -15.53
CA LYS A 93 6.29 -2.03 -15.29
C LYS A 93 6.86 -0.74 -14.71
N THR A 94 6.45 0.42 -15.21
CA THR A 94 6.92 1.71 -14.70
C THR A 94 6.52 1.91 -13.23
N ILE A 95 5.27 1.58 -12.89
CA ILE A 95 4.80 1.65 -11.49
C ILE A 95 5.56 0.64 -10.63
N ALA A 96 5.82 -0.57 -11.11
CA ALA A 96 6.59 -1.57 -10.39
C ALA A 96 8.03 -1.11 -10.10
N ILE A 97 8.69 -0.41 -11.04
CA ILE A 97 10.01 0.20 -10.82
C ILE A 97 9.94 1.27 -9.71
N SER A 98 8.96 2.15 -9.76
CA SER A 98 8.76 3.18 -8.74
C SER A 98 8.50 2.57 -7.36
N LEU A 99 7.59 1.60 -7.28
CA LEU A 99 7.28 0.86 -6.05
C LEU A 99 8.52 0.18 -5.46
N LEU A 100 9.36 -0.43 -6.31
CA LEU A 100 10.61 -1.05 -5.85
C LEU A 100 11.51 -0.04 -5.13
N LYS A 101 11.73 1.15 -5.74
CA LYS A 101 12.54 2.21 -5.15
C LYS A 101 11.95 2.73 -3.84
N VAL A 102 10.65 2.89 -3.79
CA VAL A 102 9.93 3.28 -2.57
C VAL A 102 10.06 2.22 -1.49
N ASN A 103 9.97 0.93 -1.83
CA ASN A 103 10.15 -0.17 -0.86
C ASN A 103 11.58 -0.21 -0.28
N GLU A 104 12.62 -0.02 -1.10
CA GLU A 104 14.01 0.06 -0.64
C GLU A 104 14.20 1.18 0.41
N ILE A 105 13.60 2.34 0.16
CA ILE A 105 13.62 3.48 1.09
C ILE A 105 12.83 3.15 2.36
N PHE A 106 11.63 2.59 2.22
CA PHE A 106 10.75 2.24 3.32
C PHE A 106 11.41 1.26 4.30
N GLU A 107 11.99 0.16 3.80
CA GLU A 107 12.71 -0.81 4.62
C GLU A 107 13.87 -0.20 5.39
N ARG A 108 14.64 0.70 4.74
CA ARG A 108 15.71 1.43 5.38
C ARG A 108 15.20 2.31 6.52
N ARG A 109 14.06 3.01 6.33
CA ARG A 109 13.47 3.88 7.34
C ARG A 109 12.85 3.12 8.51
N CYS A 110 12.20 1.99 8.25
CA CYS A 110 11.66 1.14 9.32
C CYS A 110 12.75 0.69 10.32
N LYS A 111 13.98 0.45 9.84
CA LYS A 111 15.11 0.08 10.72
C LYS A 111 15.60 1.22 11.62
N GLN A 112 15.21 2.46 11.36
CA GLN A 112 15.60 3.65 12.12
C GLN A 112 14.57 4.06 13.17
N LEU A 113 13.42 3.35 13.26
CA LEU A 113 12.35 3.68 14.20
C LEU A 113 12.77 3.47 15.66
N SER A 114 12.53 4.49 16.48
CA SER A 114 12.68 4.42 17.94
C SER A 114 11.43 3.88 18.63
N LYS A 115 11.54 3.65 19.97
CA LYS A 115 10.37 3.29 20.80
C LYS A 115 9.25 4.33 20.74
N SER A 116 9.59 5.63 20.77
CA SER A 116 8.60 6.71 20.70
C SER A 116 7.81 6.69 19.37
N ALA A 117 8.50 6.41 18.25
CA ALA A 117 7.84 6.24 16.97
C ALA A 117 6.89 5.02 16.95
N GLN A 118 7.24 3.94 17.64
CA GLN A 118 6.35 2.78 17.78
C GLN A 118 5.07 3.13 18.55
N LEU A 119 5.16 3.97 19.58
CA LEU A 119 3.98 4.47 20.31
C LEU A 119 3.04 5.27 19.40
N VAL A 120 3.60 6.21 18.60
CA VAL A 120 2.82 6.97 17.62
C VAL A 120 2.09 6.04 16.64
N GLN A 121 2.78 5.02 16.13
CA GLN A 121 2.15 4.04 15.22
C GLN A 121 0.99 3.30 15.89
N GLU A 122 1.13 2.88 17.14
CA GLU A 122 0.05 2.18 17.85
C GLU A 122 -1.17 3.09 18.08
N TYR A 123 -0.98 4.37 18.44
CA TYR A 123 -2.08 5.33 18.52
C TYR A 123 -2.80 5.50 17.18
N LEU A 124 -2.05 5.69 16.09
CA LEU A 124 -2.62 5.84 14.75
C LEU A 124 -3.37 4.59 14.28
N LYS A 125 -2.84 3.39 14.54
CA LYS A 125 -3.52 2.12 14.23
C LYS A 125 -4.83 1.96 15.00
N MET A 126 -4.84 2.27 16.30
CA MET A 126 -6.07 2.23 17.10
C MET A 126 -7.13 3.18 16.55
N PHE A 127 -6.73 4.43 16.28
CA PHE A 127 -7.63 5.43 15.72
C PHE A 127 -8.25 4.96 14.40
N ALA A 128 -7.43 4.52 13.45
CA ALA A 128 -7.92 4.07 12.15
C ALA A 128 -8.81 2.83 12.24
N LYS A 129 -8.46 1.84 13.09
CA LYS A 129 -9.27 0.64 13.28
C LYS A 129 -10.65 0.95 13.86
N SER A 130 -10.71 1.86 14.81
CA SER A 130 -11.97 2.33 15.40
C SER A 130 -12.82 3.08 14.37
N CYS A 131 -12.22 3.95 13.57
CA CYS A 131 -12.91 4.65 12.49
C CYS A 131 -13.43 3.71 11.40
N ASP A 132 -12.71 2.63 11.07
CA ASP A 132 -13.17 1.61 10.11
C ASP A 132 -14.49 0.95 10.57
N ILE A 133 -14.60 0.63 11.86
CA ILE A 133 -15.82 0.03 12.42
C ILE A 133 -16.97 1.02 12.33
N LEU A 134 -16.76 2.27 12.76
CA LEU A 134 -17.78 3.33 12.66
C LEU A 134 -18.24 3.52 11.22
N LEU A 135 -17.32 3.55 10.28
CA LEU A 135 -17.61 3.70 8.85
C LEU A 135 -18.39 2.49 8.29
N GLN A 136 -18.03 1.28 8.68
CA GLN A 136 -18.72 0.06 8.28
C GLN A 136 -20.18 0.07 8.76
N GLU A 137 -20.41 0.37 10.04
CA GLU A 137 -21.74 0.45 10.61
C GLU A 137 -22.57 1.57 9.98
N PHE A 138 -21.98 2.75 9.77
CA PHE A 138 -22.65 3.85 9.07
C PHE A 138 -23.08 3.44 7.65
N ARG A 139 -22.25 2.74 6.91
CA ARG A 139 -22.57 2.26 5.54
C ARG A 139 -23.70 1.24 5.52
N GLN A 140 -23.68 0.30 6.48
CA GLN A 140 -24.66 -0.79 6.54
C GLN A 140 -26.01 -0.34 7.09
N LYS A 141 -26.01 0.44 8.16
CA LYS A 141 -27.20 0.77 8.94
C LYS A 141 -27.69 2.20 8.75
N ARG A 142 -26.86 3.10 8.16
CA ARG A 142 -27.19 4.50 7.89
C ARG A 142 -27.66 5.27 9.13
N TYR A 143 -27.07 5.01 10.30
CA TYR A 143 -27.34 5.77 11.52
C TYR A 143 -26.96 7.24 11.36
N HIS A 144 -27.93 8.17 11.25
CA HIS A 144 -27.67 9.60 11.06
C HIS A 144 -26.79 10.22 12.14
N TRP A 145 -26.88 9.71 13.37
CA TRP A 145 -26.06 10.18 14.48
C TRP A 145 -24.56 9.84 14.34
N LEU A 146 -24.19 8.87 13.48
CA LEU A 146 -22.78 8.58 13.15
C LEU A 146 -22.22 9.49 12.08
N GLU A 147 -23.02 10.17 11.28
CA GLU A 147 -22.60 10.89 10.08
C GLU A 147 -21.50 11.92 10.38
N ASN A 148 -21.69 12.75 11.41
CA ASN A 148 -20.71 13.78 11.78
C ASN A 148 -19.42 13.19 12.31
N VAL A 149 -19.48 12.13 13.14
CA VAL A 149 -18.30 11.48 13.71
C VAL A 149 -17.49 10.80 12.61
N VAL A 150 -18.16 10.07 11.72
CA VAL A 150 -17.51 9.35 10.63
C VAL A 150 -16.90 10.30 9.61
N SER A 151 -17.64 11.33 9.15
CA SER A 151 -17.15 12.25 8.11
C SER A 151 -15.92 13.04 8.57
N GLY A 152 -15.89 13.50 9.80
CA GLY A 152 -14.72 14.18 10.37
C GLY A 152 -13.53 13.24 10.54
N ALA A 153 -13.75 12.04 11.05
CA ALA A 153 -12.70 11.07 11.32
C ALA A 153 -12.00 10.57 10.05
N ILE A 154 -12.77 10.18 9.01
CA ILE A 154 -12.19 9.60 7.77
C ILE A 154 -11.46 10.63 6.88
N GLN A 155 -11.77 11.92 7.04
CA GLN A 155 -11.05 12.99 6.34
C GLN A 155 -9.77 13.40 7.05
N SER A 156 -9.54 12.93 8.26
CA SER A 156 -8.36 13.27 9.05
C SER A 156 -7.09 12.64 8.48
N LEU A 157 -5.97 13.37 8.61
CA LEU A 157 -4.65 12.85 8.26
C LEU A 157 -4.27 11.65 9.14
N SER A 158 -4.71 11.65 10.40
CA SER A 158 -4.47 10.54 11.34
C SER A 158 -5.14 9.25 10.89
N TYR A 159 -6.33 9.32 10.31
CA TYR A 159 -6.97 8.15 9.70
C TYR A 159 -6.17 7.59 8.54
N SER A 160 -5.76 8.44 7.58
CA SER A 160 -4.97 8.00 6.42
C SER A 160 -3.63 7.38 6.83
N LYS A 161 -2.91 8.01 7.79
CA LYS A 161 -1.67 7.48 8.35
C LYS A 161 -1.90 6.14 9.07
N GLY A 162 -2.93 6.06 9.90
CA GLY A 162 -3.28 4.84 10.64
C GLY A 162 -3.65 3.69 9.72
N LYS A 163 -4.41 3.95 8.65
CA LYS A 163 -4.72 2.95 7.61
C LYS A 163 -3.45 2.43 6.95
N ALA A 164 -2.52 3.30 6.57
CA ALA A 164 -1.26 2.88 5.98
C ALA A 164 -0.45 1.99 6.93
N PHE A 165 -0.42 2.30 8.24
CA PHE A 165 0.22 1.44 9.25
C PHE A 165 -0.52 0.11 9.50
N LEU A 166 -1.85 0.07 9.38
CA LEU A 166 -2.62 -1.18 9.47
C LEU A 166 -2.36 -2.11 8.28
N GLU A 167 -2.08 -1.56 7.12
CA GLU A 167 -1.71 -2.34 5.92
C GLU A 167 -0.22 -2.75 5.90
N MET A 168 0.59 -2.14 6.76
CA MET A 168 2.01 -2.48 6.88
C MET A 168 2.18 -3.92 7.40
N GLY A 169 2.94 -4.74 6.68
CA GLY A 169 3.19 -6.13 7.05
C GLY A 169 2.05 -7.11 6.72
N LYS A 170 0.92 -6.64 6.17
CA LYS A 170 -0.07 -7.57 5.63
C LYS A 170 0.42 -8.16 4.31
N PRO A 171 0.13 -9.45 4.04
CA PRO A 171 0.39 -10.03 2.73
C PRO A 171 -0.28 -9.18 1.65
N ARG A 172 0.52 -8.68 0.72
CA ARG A 172 0.02 -7.90 -0.41
C ARG A 172 -0.41 -8.86 -1.49
N SER A 173 -1.68 -8.83 -1.88
CA SER A 173 -2.21 -9.72 -2.90
C SER A 173 -3.06 -8.98 -3.92
N ILE A 174 -2.92 -9.40 -5.17
CA ILE A 174 -3.78 -9.00 -6.28
C ILE A 174 -4.64 -10.22 -6.57
N LYS A 175 -5.97 -10.04 -6.65
CA LYS A 175 -6.88 -11.13 -6.97
C LYS A 175 -7.24 -11.11 -8.45
N ILE A 176 -7.11 -12.28 -9.09
CA ILE A 176 -7.46 -12.51 -10.49
C ILE A 176 -8.50 -13.62 -10.53
N GLU A 177 -9.73 -13.27 -10.91
CA GLU A 177 -10.87 -14.18 -10.90
C GLU A 177 -11.02 -14.98 -12.21
N SER A 178 -10.36 -14.56 -13.28
CA SER A 178 -10.47 -15.22 -14.58
C SER A 178 -10.03 -16.68 -14.53
N GLN A 179 -10.83 -17.58 -15.12
CA GLN A 179 -10.50 -19.00 -15.23
C GLN A 179 -9.49 -19.22 -16.34
N LEU A 180 -8.39 -19.90 -16.02
CA LEU A 180 -7.24 -20.14 -16.89
C LEU A 180 -6.81 -21.61 -16.81
N ASP A 181 -7.77 -22.53 -16.84
CA ASP A 181 -7.57 -23.97 -16.58
C ASP A 181 -6.47 -24.59 -17.45
N LYS A 182 -6.27 -24.08 -18.67
CA LYS A 182 -5.20 -24.54 -19.57
C LYS A 182 -3.79 -24.20 -19.06
N LEU A 183 -3.67 -23.24 -18.17
CA LEU A 183 -2.41 -22.82 -17.58
C LEU A 183 -2.18 -23.43 -16.19
N ASP A 184 -3.09 -24.28 -15.74
CA ASP A 184 -3.05 -24.86 -14.40
C ASP A 184 -1.94 -25.92 -14.27
N LYS A 185 -1.23 -25.83 -13.14
CA LYS A 185 -0.20 -26.77 -12.71
C LYS A 185 -0.47 -27.19 -11.26
N ILE A 186 -0.28 -28.48 -11.00
CA ILE A 186 -0.46 -29.06 -9.67
C ILE A 186 0.91 -29.35 -9.06
N TYR A 187 1.10 -28.90 -7.82
CA TYR A 187 2.27 -29.18 -7.01
C TYR A 187 1.89 -30.08 -5.84
N ALA A 188 2.65 -31.15 -5.62
CA ALA A 188 2.46 -32.04 -4.48
C ALA A 188 2.96 -31.39 -3.18
N HIS A 189 2.57 -31.96 -2.05
CA HIS A 189 3.05 -31.55 -0.73
C HIS A 189 4.58 -31.41 -0.68
N GLU A 190 5.06 -30.31 -0.09
CA GLU A 190 6.48 -29.93 0.01
C GLU A 190 7.21 -29.61 -1.31
N ALA A 191 6.51 -29.65 -2.45
CA ALA A 191 7.13 -29.22 -3.70
C ALA A 191 7.31 -27.67 -3.71
N ASP A 192 8.48 -27.23 -4.16
CA ASP A 192 8.76 -25.78 -4.34
C ASP A 192 8.20 -25.32 -5.69
N LEU A 193 7.37 -24.27 -5.67
CA LEU A 193 6.92 -23.59 -6.89
C LEU A 193 8.06 -22.74 -7.47
N CYS A 194 8.81 -22.10 -6.59
CA CYS A 194 10.07 -21.39 -6.88
C CYS A 194 10.91 -21.29 -5.61
N LYS A 195 12.21 -21.05 -5.76
CA LYS A 195 13.14 -20.89 -4.63
C LYS A 195 13.63 -19.45 -4.50
N GLN A 196 13.87 -19.02 -3.27
CA GLN A 196 14.51 -17.74 -2.98
C GLN A 196 15.83 -17.62 -3.74
N GLY A 197 16.03 -16.48 -4.43
CA GLY A 197 17.21 -16.25 -5.28
C GLY A 197 17.09 -16.71 -6.72
N ASP A 198 16.05 -17.48 -7.09
CA ASP A 198 15.79 -17.87 -8.48
C ASP A 198 15.56 -16.65 -9.38
N THR A 199 16.03 -16.75 -10.63
CA THR A 199 15.85 -15.71 -11.65
C THR A 199 14.66 -15.98 -12.57
N SER A 200 13.75 -16.86 -12.16
CA SER A 200 12.55 -17.19 -12.96
C SER A 200 11.65 -15.95 -13.12
N VAL A 201 11.13 -15.79 -14.34
CA VAL A 201 10.23 -14.68 -14.72
C VAL A 201 8.78 -15.12 -14.80
N GLU A 202 8.41 -16.08 -14.00
CA GLU A 202 7.08 -16.65 -13.92
C GLU A 202 6.30 -15.98 -12.79
N MET A 203 4.98 -15.95 -12.89
CA MET A 203 4.08 -15.64 -11.80
C MET A 203 3.00 -16.70 -11.69
N PHE A 204 2.36 -16.77 -10.54
CA PHE A 204 1.37 -17.78 -10.22
C PHE A 204 0.06 -17.12 -9.79
N ILE A 205 -1.08 -17.71 -10.17
CA ILE A 205 -2.37 -17.40 -9.55
C ILE A 205 -2.78 -18.63 -8.75
N LEU A 206 -2.94 -18.49 -7.43
CA LEU A 206 -3.43 -19.57 -6.60
C LEU A 206 -4.86 -19.92 -6.99
N ARG A 207 -5.13 -21.20 -7.30
CA ARG A 207 -6.47 -21.72 -7.59
C ARG A 207 -7.03 -22.52 -6.45
N GLU A 208 -6.18 -23.33 -5.83
CA GLU A 208 -6.60 -24.21 -4.74
C GLU A 208 -5.39 -24.59 -3.88
N GLY A 209 -5.61 -24.79 -2.58
CA GLY A 209 -4.59 -25.22 -1.63
C GLY A 209 -3.94 -24.08 -0.86
N ILE A 210 -2.81 -24.37 -0.24
CA ILE A 210 -2.08 -23.46 0.64
C ILE A 210 -0.63 -23.39 0.18
N ILE A 211 -0.09 -22.18 0.03
CA ILE A 211 1.31 -21.94 -0.29
C ILE A 211 1.99 -21.31 0.95
N HIS A 212 3.03 -21.99 1.46
CA HIS A 212 3.92 -21.40 2.47
C HIS A 212 4.97 -20.51 1.81
N VAL A 213 5.14 -19.32 2.33
CA VAL A 213 6.19 -18.37 1.94
C VAL A 213 7.34 -18.51 2.93
N LEU A 214 8.54 -18.85 2.43
CA LEU A 214 9.72 -19.10 3.26
C LEU A 214 10.82 -18.11 2.92
N GLU A 215 11.39 -17.46 3.94
CA GLU A 215 12.58 -16.62 3.83
C GLU A 215 13.70 -17.20 4.68
N GLY A 216 14.88 -17.42 4.06
CA GLY A 216 15.99 -18.08 4.74
C GLY A 216 15.63 -19.48 5.29
N GLY A 217 14.64 -20.16 4.71
CA GLY A 217 14.13 -21.45 5.13
C GLY A 217 13.05 -21.41 6.21
N ASN A 218 12.76 -20.26 6.79
CA ASN A 218 11.72 -20.09 7.80
C ASN A 218 10.39 -19.65 7.19
N LYS A 219 9.27 -20.22 7.65
CA LYS A 219 7.93 -19.79 7.22
C LYS A 219 7.63 -18.39 7.79
N VAL A 220 7.45 -17.42 6.90
CA VAL A 220 7.08 -16.04 7.26
C VAL A 220 5.60 -15.76 7.13
N THR A 221 4.92 -16.43 6.20
CA THR A 221 3.47 -16.31 5.99
C THR A 221 2.94 -17.47 5.17
N GLU A 222 1.63 -17.47 4.95
CA GLU A 222 0.96 -18.40 4.02
C GLU A 222 -0.02 -17.65 3.12
N ILE A 223 -0.26 -18.21 1.93
CA ILE A 223 -1.23 -17.74 0.95
C ILE A 223 -2.28 -18.82 0.79
N THR A 224 -3.53 -18.48 1.13
CA THR A 224 -4.66 -19.42 1.18
C THR A 224 -5.83 -19.01 0.28
N GLU A 225 -5.85 -17.74 -0.16
CA GLU A 225 -7.00 -17.20 -0.89
C GLU A 225 -6.88 -17.50 -2.40
N PRO A 226 -7.83 -18.25 -2.99
CA PRO A 226 -7.89 -18.44 -4.43
C PRO A 226 -7.95 -17.11 -5.18
N GLY A 227 -7.35 -17.07 -6.37
CA GLY A 227 -7.23 -15.86 -7.19
C GLY A 227 -6.02 -14.99 -6.84
N THR A 228 -5.31 -15.26 -5.73
CA THR A 228 -4.13 -14.48 -5.36
C THR A 228 -3.02 -14.61 -6.40
N LEU A 229 -2.58 -13.46 -6.94
CA LEU A 229 -1.44 -13.35 -7.85
C LEU A 229 -0.14 -13.26 -7.03
N ILE A 230 0.87 -14.02 -7.45
CA ILE A 230 2.15 -14.16 -6.74
C ILE A 230 3.31 -14.07 -7.74
N GLY A 231 4.29 -13.22 -7.44
CA GLY A 231 5.52 -13.14 -8.23
C GLY A 231 5.44 -12.26 -9.46
N GLU A 232 4.50 -11.32 -9.52
CA GLU A 232 4.31 -10.35 -10.61
C GLU A 232 5.53 -9.45 -10.81
N MET A 233 6.25 -9.11 -9.72
CA MET A 233 7.49 -8.32 -9.79
C MET A 233 8.60 -9.04 -10.57
N ALA A 234 8.68 -10.36 -10.45
CA ALA A 234 9.63 -11.15 -11.21
C ALA A 234 9.32 -11.12 -12.72
N LEU A 235 8.02 -11.22 -13.09
CA LEU A 235 7.61 -11.12 -14.49
C LEU A 235 7.84 -9.71 -15.06
N LEU A 236 7.46 -8.66 -14.32
CA LEU A 236 7.55 -7.27 -14.78
C LEU A 236 9.00 -6.77 -14.85
N LEU A 237 9.83 -7.11 -13.87
CA LEU A 237 11.16 -6.52 -13.68
C LEU A 237 12.30 -7.51 -13.88
N GLY A 238 12.03 -8.81 -14.00
CA GLY A 238 13.08 -9.83 -14.07
C GLY A 238 13.88 -9.97 -12.76
N GLN A 239 13.26 -9.61 -11.62
CA GLN A 239 13.91 -9.68 -10.33
C GLN A 239 14.08 -11.12 -9.83
N LYS A 240 15.09 -11.34 -8.99
CA LYS A 240 15.22 -12.59 -8.24
C LYS A 240 14.06 -12.77 -7.27
N ARG A 241 13.67 -14.02 -7.05
CA ARG A 241 12.65 -14.38 -6.04
C ARG A 241 13.11 -13.96 -4.65
N THR A 242 12.28 -13.22 -3.95
CA THR A 242 12.56 -12.77 -2.57
C THR A 242 12.31 -13.87 -1.54
N ALA A 243 11.49 -14.86 -1.86
CA ALA A 243 11.13 -15.97 -0.98
C ALA A 243 11.00 -17.29 -1.77
N THR A 244 11.09 -18.41 -1.06
CA THR A 244 10.70 -19.73 -1.56
C THR A 244 9.19 -19.89 -1.36
N LEU A 245 8.50 -20.34 -2.41
CA LEU A 245 7.09 -20.69 -2.37
C LEU A 245 6.96 -22.21 -2.34
N ARG A 246 6.40 -22.76 -1.26
CA ARG A 246 6.28 -24.20 -1.04
C ARG A 246 4.85 -24.64 -0.89
N ALA A 247 4.44 -25.68 -1.57
CA ALA A 247 3.11 -26.26 -1.48
C ALA A 247 2.90 -26.94 -0.12
N TYR A 248 1.78 -26.65 0.55
CA TYR A 248 1.30 -27.37 1.74
C TYR A 248 0.06 -28.16 1.38
N GLY A 249 0.18 -29.46 1.29
CA GLY A 249 -0.81 -30.33 0.63
C GLY A 249 -0.69 -30.24 -0.90
N ASN A 250 -1.73 -30.63 -1.60
CA ASN A 250 -1.82 -30.44 -3.05
C ASN A 250 -2.22 -28.99 -3.34
N VAL A 251 -1.45 -28.33 -4.20
CA VAL A 251 -1.66 -26.93 -4.59
C VAL A 251 -1.85 -26.85 -6.09
N ARG A 252 -2.94 -26.23 -6.54
CA ARG A 252 -3.20 -25.92 -7.94
C ARG A 252 -3.01 -24.42 -8.18
N VAL A 253 -2.17 -24.07 -9.17
CA VAL A 253 -1.93 -22.69 -9.59
C VAL A 253 -2.02 -22.58 -11.11
N SER A 254 -2.47 -21.43 -11.61
CA SER A 254 -2.23 -21.09 -13.01
C SER A 254 -0.83 -20.49 -13.14
N LEU A 255 0.01 -21.10 -13.99
CA LEU A 255 1.39 -20.66 -14.24
C LEU A 255 1.41 -19.67 -15.40
N ILE A 256 1.81 -18.44 -15.12
CA ILE A 256 1.88 -17.37 -16.11
C ILE A 256 3.34 -17.01 -16.41
N THR A 257 3.67 -17.02 -17.69
CA THR A 257 4.99 -16.70 -18.23
C THR A 257 4.87 -15.57 -19.25
N LYS A 258 6.00 -15.06 -19.75
CA LYS A 258 5.98 -14.09 -20.84
C LYS A 258 5.35 -14.64 -22.12
N ASP A 259 5.43 -15.95 -22.32
CA ASP A 259 4.94 -16.59 -23.55
C ASP A 259 3.43 -16.78 -23.55
N ASN A 260 2.82 -17.02 -22.37
CA ASN A 260 1.38 -17.27 -22.24
C ASN A 260 0.57 -16.12 -21.61
N VAL A 261 1.22 -15.00 -21.21
CA VAL A 261 0.53 -13.85 -20.60
C VAL A 261 -0.55 -13.25 -21.53
N HIS A 262 -0.41 -13.45 -22.85
CA HIS A 262 -1.40 -12.99 -23.81
C HIS A 262 -2.75 -13.72 -23.65
N GLU A 263 -2.75 -15.01 -23.25
CA GLU A 263 -3.97 -15.78 -22.96
C GLU A 263 -4.69 -15.21 -21.73
N VAL A 264 -3.92 -14.79 -20.72
CA VAL A 264 -4.48 -14.14 -19.52
C VAL A 264 -5.18 -12.84 -19.89
N ILE A 265 -4.54 -12.00 -20.71
CA ILE A 265 -5.07 -10.70 -21.13
C ILE A 265 -6.31 -10.85 -22.01
N GLN A 266 -6.38 -11.90 -22.85
CA GLN A 266 -7.58 -12.20 -23.63
C GLN A 266 -8.80 -12.53 -22.74
N ASN A 267 -8.56 -13.16 -21.58
CA ASN A 267 -9.61 -13.51 -20.63
C ASN A 267 -9.88 -12.40 -19.60
N ASP A 268 -8.90 -11.57 -19.32
CA ASP A 268 -9.00 -10.42 -18.41
C ASP A 268 -8.30 -9.20 -19.00
N SER A 269 -9.06 -8.40 -19.75
CA SER A 269 -8.55 -7.17 -20.37
C SER A 269 -8.02 -6.13 -19.38
N ASN A 270 -8.42 -6.22 -18.11
CA ASN A 270 -7.99 -5.33 -17.02
C ASN A 270 -6.78 -5.86 -16.25
N PHE A 271 -6.19 -6.97 -16.66
CA PHE A 271 -5.09 -7.63 -15.94
C PHE A 271 -3.97 -6.67 -15.54
N PHE A 272 -3.39 -5.93 -16.50
CA PHE A 272 -2.35 -4.96 -16.19
C PHE A 272 -2.86 -3.73 -15.45
N LEU A 273 -4.10 -3.31 -15.67
CA LEU A 273 -4.72 -2.23 -14.91
C LEU A 273 -4.87 -2.63 -13.43
N ASN A 274 -5.29 -3.86 -13.15
CA ASN A 274 -5.41 -4.38 -11.78
C ASN A 274 -4.05 -4.42 -11.08
N ILE A 275 -3.01 -4.93 -11.74
CA ILE A 275 -1.64 -4.92 -11.21
C ILE A 275 -1.17 -3.49 -10.94
N ALA A 276 -1.29 -2.60 -11.93
CA ALA A 276 -0.89 -1.21 -11.83
C ALA A 276 -1.59 -0.48 -10.68
N THR A 277 -2.90 -0.68 -10.53
CA THR A 277 -3.69 -0.06 -9.47
C THR A 277 -3.28 -0.55 -8.08
N MET A 278 -3.02 -1.84 -7.92
CA MET A 278 -2.57 -2.39 -6.63
C MET A 278 -1.17 -1.92 -6.27
N HIS A 279 -0.23 -1.93 -7.23
CA HIS A 279 1.11 -1.37 -7.03
C HIS A 279 1.08 0.12 -6.69
N SER A 280 0.17 0.89 -7.32
CA SER A 280 -0.08 2.30 -7.01
C SER A 280 -0.52 2.51 -5.56
N GLY A 281 -1.42 1.64 -5.06
CA GLY A 281 -1.85 1.67 -3.66
C GLY A 281 -0.69 1.42 -2.69
N TRP A 282 0.14 0.43 -2.99
CA TRP A 282 1.31 0.12 -2.16
C TRP A 282 2.37 1.23 -2.19
N GLU A 283 2.61 1.81 -3.37
CA GLU A 283 3.53 2.94 -3.54
C GLU A 283 3.06 4.15 -2.74
N SER A 284 1.80 4.56 -2.92
CA SER A 284 1.22 5.71 -2.23
C SER A 284 1.25 5.55 -0.71
N ASN A 285 0.84 4.38 -0.21
CA ASN A 285 0.89 4.07 1.22
C ASN A 285 2.32 4.15 1.78
N ASN A 286 3.29 3.55 1.08
CA ASN A 286 4.68 3.56 1.53
C ASN A 286 5.29 4.98 1.49
N CYS A 287 4.93 5.82 0.50
CA CYS A 287 5.34 7.22 0.47
C CYS A 287 4.81 7.98 1.71
N ILE A 288 3.54 7.78 2.06
CA ILE A 288 2.94 8.39 3.27
C ILE A 288 3.68 7.93 4.52
N LEU A 289 3.97 6.61 4.64
CA LEU A 289 4.67 6.04 5.79
C LEU A 289 6.10 6.54 5.90
N ILE A 290 6.85 6.63 4.79
CA ILE A 290 8.21 7.17 4.77
C ILE A 290 8.22 8.62 5.26
N ARG A 291 7.30 9.43 4.78
CA ARG A 291 7.16 10.84 5.18
C ARG A 291 6.86 10.97 6.68
N GLU A 292 5.98 10.14 7.19
CA GLU A 292 5.65 10.11 8.63
C GLU A 292 6.85 9.67 9.49
N ILE A 293 7.55 8.62 9.08
CA ILE A 293 8.75 8.13 9.78
C ILE A 293 9.84 9.21 9.79
N ASP A 294 10.06 9.87 8.67
CA ASP A 294 11.04 10.95 8.55
C ASP A 294 10.68 12.13 9.48
N GLU A 295 9.41 12.54 9.50
CA GLU A 295 8.94 13.57 10.43
C GLU A 295 9.17 13.18 11.89
N GLN A 296 8.87 11.93 12.26
CA GLN A 296 9.10 11.42 13.62
C GLN A 296 10.58 11.42 14.00
N ILE A 297 11.46 10.99 13.11
CA ILE A 297 12.92 11.01 13.33
C ILE A 297 13.41 12.44 13.56
N ARG A 298 12.95 13.41 12.76
CA ARG A 298 13.35 14.82 12.89
C ARG A 298 12.81 15.46 14.16
N MET A 299 11.55 15.24 14.49
CA MET A 299 10.96 15.75 15.73
C MET A 299 11.69 15.22 16.96
N GLN A 300 12.04 13.93 17.00
CA GLN A 300 12.80 13.37 18.11
C GLN A 300 14.20 14.01 18.26
N ALA A 301 14.85 14.35 17.16
CA ALA A 301 16.13 15.04 17.21
C ALA A 301 16.00 16.45 17.80
N GLN A 302 14.87 17.13 17.60
CA GLN A 302 14.56 18.46 18.10
C GLN A 302 13.96 18.45 19.50
N GLU A 303 13.23 17.40 19.87
CA GLU A 303 12.48 17.28 21.13
C GLU A 303 13.33 16.85 22.34
N LYS A 304 14.66 16.75 22.22
CA LYS A 304 15.52 16.31 23.34
C LYS A 304 15.32 17.14 24.62
N ASP A 305 15.06 18.44 24.45
CA ASP A 305 14.87 19.38 25.56
C ASP A 305 13.42 19.83 25.74
N VAL A 306 12.46 19.24 24.97
CA VAL A 306 11.04 19.58 25.07
C VAL A 306 10.36 18.77 26.18
N PRO A 307 9.54 19.39 27.03
CA PRO A 307 8.77 18.70 28.05
C PRO A 307 7.93 17.55 27.45
N LYS A 308 7.88 16.41 28.15
CA LYS A 308 7.22 15.18 27.65
C LYS A 308 5.78 15.39 27.17
N PHE A 309 5.03 16.31 27.81
CA PHE A 309 3.64 16.60 27.45
C PHE A 309 3.48 17.40 26.15
N MET A 310 4.54 18.02 25.64
CA MET A 310 4.55 18.79 24.38
C MET A 310 5.07 17.99 23.18
N ARG A 311 5.43 16.72 23.37
CA ARG A 311 5.98 15.88 22.30
C ARG A 311 4.90 15.45 21.31
N SER A 312 5.30 15.16 20.08
CA SER A 312 4.42 14.76 18.97
C SER A 312 3.52 13.56 19.30
N GLU A 313 4.00 12.63 20.11
CA GLU A 313 3.22 11.45 20.54
C GLU A 313 1.91 11.83 21.25
N ASN A 314 1.89 12.96 21.97
CA ASN A 314 0.73 13.41 22.72
C ASN A 314 -0.42 13.86 21.82
N LYS A 315 -0.14 14.41 20.62
CA LYS A 315 -1.18 14.79 19.66
C LYS A 315 -2.06 13.58 19.31
N TYR A 316 -1.43 12.48 18.91
CA TYR A 316 -2.16 11.27 18.50
C TYR A 316 -2.82 10.57 19.69
N LYS A 317 -2.19 10.65 20.86
CA LYS A 317 -2.78 10.22 22.11
C LYS A 317 -4.09 10.96 22.39
N GLU A 318 -4.07 12.30 22.33
CA GLU A 318 -5.27 13.14 22.54
C GLU A 318 -6.38 12.81 21.53
N GLU A 319 -6.06 12.59 20.27
CA GLU A 319 -7.04 12.19 19.25
C GLU A 319 -7.72 10.85 19.58
N VAL A 320 -6.96 9.85 20.04
CA VAL A 320 -7.50 8.56 20.48
C VAL A 320 -8.38 8.71 21.72
N TYR A 321 -7.95 9.51 22.71
CA TYR A 321 -8.75 9.75 23.91
C TYR A 321 -10.02 10.57 23.62
N SER A 322 -9.97 11.51 22.67
CA SER A 322 -11.16 12.21 22.20
C SER A 322 -12.16 11.24 21.57
N LEU A 323 -11.69 10.40 20.63
CA LEU A 323 -12.52 9.38 20.01
C LEU A 323 -13.11 8.42 21.05
N LYS A 324 -12.32 8.01 22.05
CA LYS A 324 -12.81 7.16 23.15
C LYS A 324 -13.97 7.80 23.89
N ARG A 325 -13.85 9.09 24.24
CA ARG A 325 -14.94 9.82 24.93
C ARG A 325 -16.20 9.88 24.08
N ASP A 326 -16.06 10.23 22.80
CA ASP A 326 -17.19 10.31 21.86
C ASP A 326 -17.91 8.95 21.74
N VAL A 327 -17.11 7.85 21.62
CA VAL A 327 -17.65 6.48 21.57
C VAL A 327 -18.38 6.12 22.86
N MET A 328 -17.79 6.40 24.04
CA MET A 328 -18.41 6.13 25.34
C MET A 328 -19.73 6.90 25.52
N GLU A 329 -19.79 8.18 25.13
CA GLU A 329 -21.03 8.98 25.18
C GLU A 329 -22.10 8.39 24.25
N LEU A 330 -21.72 7.99 23.03
CA LEU A 330 -22.62 7.33 22.09
C LEU A 330 -23.11 5.99 22.64
N ASN A 331 -22.22 5.20 23.26
CA ASN A 331 -22.56 3.90 23.83
C ASN A 331 -23.52 4.01 25.00
N GLN A 332 -23.31 4.98 25.90
CA GLN A 332 -24.26 5.27 26.98
C GLN A 332 -25.67 5.64 26.46
N LYS A 333 -25.74 6.28 25.29
CA LYS A 333 -27.00 6.72 24.70
C LYS A 333 -27.71 5.66 23.87
N TYR A 334 -26.95 4.84 23.12
CA TYR A 334 -27.51 3.93 22.11
C TYR A 334 -27.32 2.45 22.43
N ASN A 335 -26.38 2.09 23.31
CA ASN A 335 -26.05 0.72 23.77
C ASN A 335 -25.91 -0.26 22.62
N MET A 336 -24.85 -0.09 21.84
CA MET A 336 -24.60 -0.86 20.62
C MET A 336 -23.34 -1.70 20.72
N ASP A 337 -23.40 -3.00 20.38
CA ASP A 337 -22.27 -3.96 20.44
C ASP A 337 -21.01 -3.49 19.69
N PHE A 338 -21.18 -2.78 18.57
CA PHE A 338 -20.01 -2.28 17.83
C PHE A 338 -19.30 -1.12 18.55
N LEU A 339 -19.99 -0.36 19.41
CA LEU A 339 -19.38 0.66 20.25
C LEU A 339 -18.58 0.02 21.38
N ASP A 340 -19.08 -1.06 22.00
CA ASP A 340 -18.34 -1.88 22.97
C ASP A 340 -17.05 -2.43 22.33
N ASN A 341 -17.14 -2.97 21.09
CA ASN A 341 -15.98 -3.46 20.37
C ASN A 341 -14.92 -2.38 20.13
N ILE A 342 -15.32 -1.13 19.86
CA ILE A 342 -14.37 -0.02 19.71
C ILE A 342 -13.72 0.33 21.05
N GLU A 343 -14.47 0.35 22.14
CA GLU A 343 -13.92 0.57 23.51
C GLU A 343 -12.88 -0.49 23.87
N ASP A 344 -13.15 -1.77 23.54
CA ASP A 344 -12.23 -2.87 23.74
C ASP A 344 -10.95 -2.74 22.91
N ILE A 345 -11.07 -2.35 21.63
CA ILE A 345 -9.93 -2.10 20.76
C ILE A 345 -9.02 -0.99 21.30
N ILE A 346 -9.62 0.11 21.77
CA ILE A 346 -8.85 1.23 22.30
C ILE A 346 -8.21 0.82 23.64
N SER A 347 -8.93 0.14 24.51
CA SER A 347 -8.43 -0.30 25.81
C SER A 347 -7.29 -1.30 25.67
N GLY A 348 -7.44 -2.35 24.84
CA GLY A 348 -6.39 -3.33 24.57
C GLY A 348 -5.16 -2.73 23.87
N GLY A 349 -5.36 -1.71 23.00
CA GLY A 349 -4.25 -0.97 22.39
C GLY A 349 -3.49 -0.11 23.40
N LEU A 350 -4.18 0.51 24.37
CA LEU A 350 -3.54 1.26 25.47
C LEU A 350 -2.74 0.34 26.40
N ASP A 351 -3.22 -0.86 26.69
CA ASP A 351 -2.50 -1.87 27.46
C ASP A 351 -1.22 -2.31 26.75
N LYS A 352 -1.28 -2.51 25.41
CA LYS A 352 -0.11 -2.78 24.59
C LYS A 352 0.91 -1.63 24.65
N ILE A 353 0.46 -0.38 24.57
CA ILE A 353 1.32 0.81 24.71
C ILE A 353 2.00 0.83 26.07
N ALA A 354 1.27 0.52 27.16
CA ALA A 354 1.85 0.44 28.49
C ALA A 354 2.96 -0.61 28.60
N SER A 355 2.89 -1.68 27.82
CA SER A 355 3.94 -2.72 27.76
C SER A 355 5.20 -2.31 26.97
N ILE A 356 5.11 -1.29 26.10
CA ILE A 356 6.23 -0.75 25.31
C ILE A 356 7.01 0.31 26.12
N LEU A 357 6.32 1.06 26.99
CA LEU A 357 6.90 2.07 27.87
C LEU A 357 7.77 1.46 28.96
#